data_568c6df4fdc8791b5122536f40e6d795
#
_entry.id   568c6df4fdc8791b5122536f40e6d795
#
_cell.length_a   1.000
_cell.length_b   1.000
_cell.length_c   1.000
_cell.angle_alpha   90.00
_cell.angle_beta   90.00
_cell.angle_gamma   90.00
#
_symmetry.space_group_name_H-M   'P 1'
#
loop_
_entity.id
_entity.type
_entity.pdbx_description
1 polymer ?
#
loop_
_entity_poly.entity_id
_entity_poly.type
_entity_poly.pdbx_seq_one_letter_code
_entity_poly.pdbx_strand_id
1 'polypeptide(L)'
;MQVDQFLAELDRSVHAALTSLGEAAAAGEPGPEVGIPQLLAVALKKELEASEEAALWMTREEDIDVKLALARQCGDEAKHYRLIEARLRELGVDTSATRPTEGGPSPMFKYLADLGTTVERVAAGQFTREAI
;
A
#
# COMPACT_ATOMS: atom_id res chain seq x y z
N MET A 1 29.09 6.93 10.12
CA MET A 1 28.19 6.23 11.07
C MET A 1 28.40 4.75 10.88
N GLN A 2 28.61 3.99 11.97
CA GLN A 2 28.73 2.53 11.90
C GLN A 2 27.36 1.92 11.59
N VAL A 3 27.31 0.81 10.85
CA VAL A 3 26.05 0.16 10.45
C VAL A 3 25.18 -0.16 11.67
N ASP A 4 25.75 -0.75 12.72
CA ASP A 4 25.03 -1.09 13.94
C ASP A 4 24.40 0.14 14.63
N GLN A 5 25.11 1.27 14.62
CA GLN A 5 24.59 2.52 15.16
C GLN A 5 23.41 3.04 14.35
N PHE A 6 23.49 2.96 13.02
CA PHE A 6 22.39 3.33 12.12
C PHE A 6 21.17 2.46 12.33
N LEU A 7 21.35 1.13 12.40
CA LEU A 7 20.25 0.20 12.63
C LEU A 7 19.57 0.46 13.99
N ALA A 8 20.34 0.66 15.05
CA ALA A 8 19.80 0.96 16.37
C ALA A 8 19.04 2.31 16.42
N GLU A 9 19.44 3.28 15.63
CA GLU A 9 18.73 4.56 15.52
C GLU A 9 17.44 4.41 14.73
N LEU A 10 17.46 3.64 13.64
CA LEU A 10 16.29 3.32 12.83
C LEU A 10 15.24 2.56 13.67
N ASP A 11 15.64 1.53 14.38
CA ASP A 11 14.75 0.77 15.27
C ASP A 11 14.08 1.65 16.32
N ARG A 12 14.84 2.56 16.96
CA ARG A 12 14.26 3.51 17.91
C ARG A 12 13.24 4.44 17.25
N SER A 13 13.54 4.94 16.06
CA SER A 13 12.64 5.83 15.31
C SER A 13 11.35 5.13 14.92
N VAL A 14 11.44 3.91 14.42
CA VAL A 14 10.28 3.07 14.07
C VAL A 14 9.45 2.76 15.31
N HIS A 15 10.08 2.35 16.40
CA HIS A 15 9.37 2.05 17.65
C HIS A 15 8.64 3.28 18.21
N ALA A 16 9.27 4.45 18.18
CA ALA A 16 8.65 5.70 18.62
C ALA A 16 7.44 6.08 17.74
N ALA A 17 7.55 5.93 16.41
CA ALA A 17 6.45 6.18 15.49
C ALA A 17 5.26 5.24 15.72
N LEU A 18 5.51 3.93 15.87
CA LEU A 18 4.48 2.93 16.14
C LEU A 18 3.79 3.17 17.50
N THR A 19 4.55 3.53 18.53
CA THR A 19 4.00 3.88 19.85
C THR A 19 3.08 5.09 19.76
N SER A 20 3.51 6.16 19.08
CA SER A 20 2.70 7.37 18.86
C SER A 20 1.41 7.08 18.10
N LEU A 21 1.46 6.22 17.07
CA LEU A 21 0.27 5.79 16.34
C LEU A 21 -0.70 4.99 17.22
N GLY A 22 -0.17 4.09 18.05
CA GLY A 22 -0.96 3.32 19.00
C GLY A 22 -1.64 4.18 20.06
N GLU A 23 -0.94 5.17 20.61
CA GLU A 23 -1.48 6.14 21.55
C GLU A 23 -2.57 7.02 20.91
N ALA A 24 -2.36 7.49 19.69
CA ALA A 24 -3.34 8.26 18.95
C ALA A 24 -4.61 7.45 18.64
N ALA A 25 -4.45 6.17 18.27
CA ALA A 25 -5.56 5.26 18.05
C ALA A 25 -6.34 4.95 19.33
N ALA A 26 -5.65 4.80 20.47
CA ALA A 26 -6.27 4.54 21.77
C ALA A 26 -6.99 5.78 22.36
N ALA A 27 -6.52 7.00 22.03
CA ALA A 27 -7.12 8.26 22.46
C ALA A 27 -8.30 8.71 21.59
N GLY A 28 -8.47 8.09 20.40
CA GLY A 28 -9.57 8.38 19.50
C GLY A 28 -10.92 7.84 20.01
N GLU A 29 -11.99 8.60 19.76
CA GLU A 29 -13.34 8.07 19.92
C GLU A 29 -13.52 6.88 18.99
N PRO A 30 -14.22 5.80 19.42
CA PRO A 30 -14.52 4.69 18.52
C PRO A 30 -15.28 5.22 17.31
N GLY A 31 -14.65 5.08 16.14
CA GLY A 31 -15.27 5.45 14.88
C GLY A 31 -16.54 4.61 14.60
N PRO A 32 -17.35 4.98 13.62
CA PRO A 32 -18.48 4.18 13.21
C PRO A 32 -18.01 2.76 12.85
N GLU A 33 -18.81 1.76 13.22
CA GLU A 33 -18.53 0.37 12.86
C GLU A 33 -18.46 0.25 11.33
N VAL A 34 -17.29 -0.13 10.82
CA VAL A 34 -17.06 -0.28 9.38
C VAL A 34 -17.32 -1.72 8.99
N GLY A 35 -18.31 -1.93 8.15
CA GLY A 35 -18.67 -3.28 7.67
C GLY A 35 -17.65 -3.85 6.68
N ILE A 36 -17.65 -5.17 6.53
CA ILE A 36 -16.77 -5.88 5.59
C ILE A 36 -16.85 -5.34 4.15
N PRO A 37 -18.04 -5.02 3.58
CA PRO A 37 -18.10 -4.46 2.24
C PRO A 37 -17.38 -3.13 2.08
N GLN A 38 -17.41 -2.26 3.09
CA GLN A 38 -16.73 -0.98 3.08
C GLN A 38 -15.20 -1.17 3.14
N LEU A 39 -14.71 -2.08 3.97
CA LEU A 39 -13.30 -2.43 4.04
C LEU A 39 -12.80 -3.00 2.71
N LEU A 40 -13.55 -3.91 2.10
CA LEU A 40 -13.21 -4.48 0.80
C LEU A 40 -13.24 -3.43 -0.33
N ALA A 41 -14.13 -2.45 -0.28
CA ALA A 41 -14.16 -1.36 -1.26
C ALA A 41 -12.90 -0.48 -1.16
N VAL A 42 -12.41 -0.22 0.06
CA VAL A 42 -11.13 0.47 0.27
C VAL A 42 -9.96 -0.39 -0.24
N ALA A 43 -9.95 -1.69 0.08
CA ALA A 43 -8.94 -2.62 -0.40
C ALA A 43 -8.91 -2.67 -1.94
N LEU A 44 -10.06 -2.71 -2.60
CA LEU A 44 -10.17 -2.70 -4.06
C LEU A 44 -9.41 -1.53 -4.70
N LYS A 45 -9.54 -0.33 -4.13
CA LYS A 45 -8.78 0.86 -4.57
C LYS A 45 -7.29 0.68 -4.32
N LYS A 46 -6.90 0.11 -3.18
CA LYS A 46 -5.50 -0.11 -2.80
C LYS A 46 -4.78 -1.07 -3.75
N GLU A 47 -5.43 -2.17 -4.13
CA GLU A 47 -4.87 -3.12 -5.09
C GLU A 47 -4.66 -2.48 -6.48
N LEU A 48 -5.61 -1.66 -6.92
CA LEU A 48 -5.46 -0.93 -8.17
C LEU A 48 -4.28 0.04 -8.12
N GLU A 49 -4.21 0.86 -7.07
CA GLU A 49 -3.10 1.79 -6.85
C GLU A 49 -1.75 1.07 -6.74
N ALA A 50 -1.69 -0.08 -6.07
CA ALA A 50 -0.46 -0.89 -5.97
C ALA A 50 -0.01 -1.44 -7.33
N SER A 51 -0.95 -1.88 -8.15
CA SER A 51 -0.67 -2.31 -9.53
C SER A 51 -0.13 -1.15 -10.38
N GLU A 52 -0.74 0.03 -10.32
CA GLU A 52 -0.31 1.22 -11.05
C GLU A 52 1.07 1.71 -10.57
N GLU A 53 1.32 1.68 -9.27
CA GLU A 53 2.59 2.07 -8.66
C GLU A 53 3.74 1.16 -9.13
N ALA A 54 3.55 -0.15 -9.10
CA ALA A 54 4.53 -1.11 -9.62
C ALA A 54 4.84 -0.86 -11.10
N ALA A 55 3.81 -0.56 -11.90
CA ALA A 55 3.98 -0.20 -13.31
C ALA A 55 4.77 1.10 -13.50
N LEU A 56 4.50 2.14 -12.70
CA LEU A 56 5.24 3.40 -12.72
C LEU A 56 6.71 3.22 -12.34
N TRP A 57 6.97 2.46 -11.29
CA TRP A 57 8.32 2.18 -10.84
C TRP A 57 9.10 1.34 -11.85
N MET A 58 8.47 0.34 -12.45
CA MET A 58 9.07 -0.50 -13.49
C MET A 58 9.64 0.32 -14.64
N THR A 59 8.97 1.39 -15.06
CA THR A 59 9.44 2.24 -16.17
C THR A 59 10.67 3.08 -15.82
N ARG A 60 10.92 3.32 -14.53
CA ARG A 60 12.02 4.13 -14.00
C ARG A 60 13.20 3.30 -13.46
N GLU A 61 13.03 1.99 -13.39
CA GLU A 61 14.04 1.08 -12.85
C GLU A 61 15.08 0.72 -13.93
N GLU A 62 16.36 0.71 -13.55
CA GLU A 62 17.47 0.34 -14.45
C GLU A 62 17.89 -1.12 -14.24
N ASP A 63 17.80 -1.63 -13.01
CA ASP A 63 18.12 -3.02 -12.70
C ASP A 63 17.06 -3.95 -13.31
N ILE A 64 17.50 -4.89 -14.12
CA ILE A 64 16.61 -5.79 -14.87
C ILE A 64 15.85 -6.72 -13.94
N ASP A 65 16.48 -7.25 -12.90
CA ASP A 65 15.85 -8.19 -11.97
C ASP A 65 14.77 -7.48 -11.15
N VAL A 66 15.05 -6.27 -10.67
CA VAL A 66 14.07 -5.42 -9.98
C VAL A 66 12.93 -5.02 -10.92
N LYS A 67 13.24 -4.65 -12.17
CA LYS A 67 12.22 -4.34 -13.18
C LYS A 67 11.27 -5.51 -13.42
N LEU A 68 11.79 -6.73 -13.54
CA LEU A 68 10.98 -7.94 -13.74
C LEU A 68 10.16 -8.29 -12.50
N ALA A 69 10.69 -8.06 -11.29
CA ALA A 69 9.95 -8.23 -10.05
C ALA A 69 8.77 -7.26 -9.97
N LEU A 70 8.96 -5.99 -10.32
CA LEU A 70 7.89 -4.99 -10.38
C LEU A 70 6.82 -5.33 -11.44
N ALA A 71 7.22 -5.84 -12.61
CA ALA A 71 6.29 -6.31 -13.63
C ALA A 71 5.41 -7.45 -13.13
N ARG A 72 6.00 -8.39 -12.38
CA ARG A 72 5.26 -9.47 -11.73
C ARG A 72 4.30 -8.92 -10.69
N GLN A 73 4.76 -8.04 -9.81
CA GLN A 73 3.93 -7.42 -8.77
C GLN A 73 2.71 -6.72 -9.39
N CYS A 74 2.90 -5.93 -10.44
CA CYS A 74 1.79 -5.29 -11.16
C CYS A 74 0.69 -6.30 -11.55
N GLY A 75 1.08 -7.48 -12.06
CA GLY A 75 0.15 -8.55 -12.40
C GLY A 75 -0.50 -9.24 -11.20
N ASP A 76 0.23 -9.40 -10.10
CA ASP A 76 -0.29 -10.02 -8.89
C ASP A 76 -1.32 -9.10 -8.20
N GLU A 77 -1.07 -7.79 -8.10
CA GLU A 77 -2.03 -6.82 -7.56
C GLU A 77 -3.30 -6.71 -8.43
N ALA A 78 -3.16 -6.80 -9.75
CA ALA A 78 -4.32 -6.87 -10.64
C ALA A 78 -5.19 -8.12 -10.40
N LYS A 79 -4.59 -9.26 -10.01
CA LYS A 79 -5.35 -10.47 -9.60
C LYS A 79 -6.03 -10.26 -8.25
N HIS A 80 -5.35 -9.66 -7.26
CA HIS A 80 -5.94 -9.33 -5.97
C HIS A 80 -7.17 -8.44 -6.14
N TYR A 81 -7.08 -7.42 -6.99
CA TYR A 81 -8.23 -6.59 -7.36
C TYR A 81 -9.43 -7.45 -7.81
N ARG A 82 -9.21 -8.42 -8.71
CA ARG A 82 -10.28 -9.29 -9.22
C ARG A 82 -10.86 -10.22 -8.15
N LEU A 83 -10.03 -10.71 -7.23
CA LEU A 83 -10.49 -11.53 -6.10
C LEU A 83 -11.38 -10.71 -5.15
N ILE A 84 -10.99 -9.49 -4.82
CA ILE A 84 -11.78 -8.60 -3.97
C ILE A 84 -13.09 -8.20 -4.67
N GLU A 85 -13.03 -7.89 -5.96
CA GLU A 85 -14.22 -7.58 -6.76
C GLU A 85 -15.21 -8.76 -6.76
N ALA A 86 -14.73 -9.98 -6.96
CA ALA A 86 -15.56 -11.18 -6.89
C ALA A 86 -16.19 -11.36 -5.49
N ARG A 87 -15.40 -11.13 -4.43
CA ARG A 87 -15.91 -11.23 -3.05
C ARG A 87 -16.97 -10.19 -2.75
N LEU A 88 -16.83 -8.97 -3.22
CA LEU A 88 -17.86 -7.93 -3.09
C LEU A 88 -19.18 -8.36 -3.75
N ARG A 89 -19.13 -8.95 -4.95
CA ARG A 89 -20.32 -9.47 -5.63
C ARG A 89 -20.98 -10.61 -4.86
N GLU A 90 -20.19 -11.52 -4.28
CA GLU A 90 -20.72 -12.60 -3.41
C GLU A 90 -21.45 -12.03 -2.18
N LEU A 91 -21.01 -10.89 -1.67
CA LEU A 91 -21.65 -10.18 -0.56
C LEU A 91 -22.85 -9.31 -1.01
N GLY A 92 -23.25 -9.40 -2.28
CA GLY A 92 -24.40 -8.68 -2.83
C GLY A 92 -24.14 -7.22 -3.19
N VAL A 93 -22.87 -6.81 -3.24
CA VAL A 93 -22.49 -5.44 -3.65
C VAL A 93 -22.45 -5.35 -5.17
N ASP A 94 -23.15 -4.35 -5.72
CA ASP A 94 -23.05 -4.04 -7.15
C ASP A 94 -21.72 -3.34 -7.46
N THR A 95 -20.76 -4.11 -7.96
CA THR A 95 -19.43 -3.59 -8.34
C THR A 95 -19.43 -2.82 -9.65
N SER A 96 -20.50 -2.87 -10.45
CA SER A 96 -20.61 -2.11 -11.70
C SER A 96 -20.63 -0.59 -11.47
N ALA A 97 -21.16 -0.18 -10.31
CA ALA A 97 -21.18 1.21 -9.88
C ALA A 97 -19.91 1.64 -9.12
N THR A 98 -19.03 0.68 -8.79
CA THR A 98 -17.78 0.98 -8.06
C THR A 98 -16.82 1.75 -8.96
N ARG A 99 -16.31 2.86 -8.46
CA ARG A 99 -15.34 3.72 -9.15
C ARG A 99 -14.09 3.86 -8.29
N PRO A 100 -13.17 2.86 -8.28
CA PRO A 100 -11.98 2.88 -7.41
C PRO A 100 -11.10 4.11 -7.61
N THR A 101 -11.09 4.66 -8.82
CA THR A 101 -10.33 5.87 -9.18
C THR A 101 -11.08 7.17 -8.87
N GLU A 102 -12.35 7.12 -8.46
CA GLU A 102 -13.11 8.30 -8.09
C GLU A 102 -12.48 8.98 -6.87
N GLY A 103 -12.40 10.31 -6.90
CA GLY A 103 -11.69 11.09 -5.88
C GLY A 103 -10.18 11.19 -6.08
N GLY A 104 -9.66 10.59 -7.16
CA GLY A 104 -8.23 10.64 -7.51
C GLY A 104 -7.37 9.71 -6.65
N PRO A 105 -6.05 9.77 -6.85
CA PRO A 105 -5.09 8.92 -6.16
C PRO A 105 -5.00 9.25 -4.66
N SER A 106 -4.81 8.20 -3.85
CA SER A 106 -4.66 8.36 -2.40
C SER A 106 -3.38 9.14 -2.03
N PRO A 107 -3.32 9.74 -0.83
CA PRO A 107 -2.09 10.38 -0.36
C PRO A 107 -0.90 9.41 -0.31
N MET A 108 -1.14 8.15 0.05
CA MET A 108 -0.12 7.10 0.06
C MET A 108 0.42 6.86 -1.35
N PHE A 109 -0.45 6.67 -2.34
CA PHE A 109 -0.03 6.49 -3.74
C PHE A 109 0.81 7.67 -4.23
N LYS A 110 0.39 8.91 -3.95
CA LYS A 110 1.14 10.12 -4.34
C LYS A 110 2.54 10.12 -3.75
N TYR A 111 2.64 9.84 -2.45
CA TYR A 111 3.92 9.76 -1.75
C TYR A 111 4.84 8.69 -2.36
N LEU A 112 4.34 7.47 -2.56
CA LEU A 112 5.11 6.36 -3.08
C LEU A 112 5.50 6.58 -4.55
N ALA A 113 4.62 7.15 -5.37
CA ALA A 113 4.90 7.46 -6.77
C ALA A 113 6.03 8.48 -6.96
N ASP A 114 6.25 9.37 -5.97
CA ASP A 114 7.28 10.40 -6.00
C ASP A 114 8.67 9.91 -5.53
N LEU A 115 8.78 8.69 -4.97
CA LEU A 115 10.05 8.15 -4.51
C LEU A 115 11.05 8.01 -5.67
N GLY A 116 12.25 8.56 -5.46
CA GLY A 116 13.25 8.73 -6.51
C GLY A 116 14.13 7.52 -6.75
N THR A 117 14.47 6.76 -5.69
CA THR A 117 15.44 5.67 -5.75
C THR A 117 14.80 4.31 -5.51
N THR A 118 15.43 3.26 -6.06
CA THR A 118 15.03 1.86 -5.84
C THR A 118 15.00 1.50 -4.36
N VAL A 119 16.00 1.96 -3.60
CA VAL A 119 16.09 1.67 -2.15
C VAL A 119 14.91 2.28 -1.40
N GLU A 120 14.54 3.53 -1.69
CA GLU A 120 13.37 4.18 -1.09
C GLU A 120 12.07 3.44 -1.45
N ARG A 121 11.90 3.06 -2.71
CA ARG A 121 10.72 2.32 -3.19
C ARG A 121 10.58 0.97 -2.51
N VAL A 122 11.67 0.19 -2.45
CA VAL A 122 11.66 -1.12 -1.79
C VAL A 122 11.42 -0.97 -0.29
N ALA A 123 12.06 -0.02 0.38
CA ALA A 123 11.86 0.21 1.81
C ALA A 123 10.42 0.63 2.14
N ALA A 124 9.86 1.58 1.42
CA ALA A 124 8.51 2.08 1.68
C ALA A 124 7.42 1.15 1.15
N GLY A 125 7.55 0.63 -0.05
CA GLY A 125 6.57 -0.23 -0.70
C GLY A 125 6.59 -1.65 -0.16
N GLN A 126 7.74 -2.34 -0.25
CA GLN A 126 7.81 -3.77 0.02
C GLN A 126 7.97 -4.08 1.52
N PHE A 127 8.86 -3.36 2.23
CA PHE A 127 9.11 -3.67 3.64
C PHE A 127 8.15 -2.98 4.60
N THR A 128 7.62 -1.82 4.27
CA THR A 128 6.74 -1.09 5.19
C THR A 128 5.27 -1.34 4.87
N ARG A 129 4.85 -1.07 3.64
CA ARG A 129 3.43 -1.20 3.26
C ARG A 129 2.93 -2.64 3.30
N GLU A 130 3.72 -3.60 2.81
CA GLU A 130 3.33 -5.02 2.78
C GLU A 130 3.43 -5.70 4.16
N ALA A 131 4.07 -5.06 5.15
CA ALA A 131 4.20 -5.58 6.51
C ALA A 131 3.08 -5.10 7.45
N ILE A 132 2.24 -4.16 7.04
CA ILE A 132 1.14 -3.60 7.83
C ILE A 132 -0.19 -4.22 7.41
#